data_f7a53076db65b43b139423056c4337c1
#
_entry.id   f7a53076db65b43b139423056c4337c1
#
_cell.length_a   1.000
_cell.length_b   1.000
_cell.length_c   1.000
_cell.angle_alpha   90.00
_cell.angle_beta   90.00
_cell.angle_gamma   90.00
#
_symmetry.space_group_name_H-M   'P 1'
#
loop_
_entity.id
_entity.type
_entity.pdbx_description
1 polymer ?
#
loop_
_entity_poly.entity_id
_entity_poly.type
_entity_poly.pdbx_seq_one_letter_code
_entity_poly.pdbx_strand_id
1 'polypeptide(L)'
;MAEKNQYFPHLFEPLKVGSKTIKNRIEAAPALFAFEHYIELDPDPFGYTTPVPERAFRMLEAKAKGGAGIVCLGELSPNHEYDKRFPFEPYLDFTSRSDKQFEIMKETAEMIKSYGAFPMGELLSCGEIKTNIGDGINPKGPSEKDLPDGSHVEAFTKEEILSCYQDYVTACKWFQAAGWEGIMIHSGHG
;
A
#
# COMPACT_ATOMS: atom_id res chain seq x y z
N MET A 1 6.26 -33.17 -7.06
CA MET A 1 7.38 -32.24 -6.73
C MET A 1 7.75 -31.55 -8.04
N ALA A 2 7.70 -30.22 -8.10
CA ALA A 2 8.17 -29.51 -9.30
C ALA A 2 9.66 -29.81 -9.49
N GLU A 3 10.08 -30.08 -10.73
CA GLU A 3 11.51 -30.24 -11.05
C GLU A 3 12.26 -28.98 -10.58
N LYS A 4 13.38 -29.19 -9.85
CA LYS A 4 14.23 -28.06 -9.43
C LYS A 4 14.74 -27.36 -10.67
N ASN A 5 14.46 -26.04 -10.78
CA ASN A 5 15.02 -25.24 -11.86
C ASN A 5 16.55 -25.21 -11.72
N GLN A 6 17.25 -25.76 -12.72
CA GLN A 6 18.70 -25.88 -12.68
C GLN A 6 19.42 -24.54 -12.70
N TYR A 7 18.78 -23.48 -13.23
CA TYR A 7 19.38 -22.14 -13.36
C TYR A 7 19.16 -21.29 -12.10
N PHE A 8 18.04 -21.51 -11.39
CA PHE A 8 17.66 -20.73 -10.21
C PHE A 8 17.18 -21.66 -9.09
N PRO A 9 18.07 -22.51 -8.53
CA PRO A 9 17.69 -23.59 -7.63
C PRO A 9 17.04 -23.10 -6.34
N HIS A 10 17.33 -21.87 -5.91
CA HIS A 10 16.82 -21.31 -4.65
C HIS A 10 15.58 -20.41 -4.82
N LEU A 11 15.27 -19.99 -6.04
CA LEU A 11 14.19 -19.02 -6.28
C LEU A 11 12.82 -19.58 -5.87
N PHE A 12 12.61 -20.87 -6.12
CA PHE A 12 11.35 -21.56 -5.86
C PHE A 12 11.34 -22.34 -4.54
N GLU A 13 12.40 -22.26 -3.75
CA GLU A 13 12.43 -22.85 -2.42
C GLU A 13 11.63 -22.00 -1.43
N PRO A 14 10.87 -22.63 -0.52
CA PRO A 14 10.19 -21.90 0.53
C PRO A 14 11.14 -21.05 1.37
N LEU A 15 10.67 -19.89 1.80
CA LEU A 15 11.39 -18.98 2.67
C LEU A 15 10.64 -18.81 3.99
N LYS A 16 11.33 -19.05 5.10
CA LYS A 16 10.79 -18.75 6.42
C LYS A 16 11.05 -17.31 6.79
N VAL A 17 9.97 -16.56 7.07
CA VAL A 17 10.00 -15.16 7.52
C VAL A 17 9.23 -15.06 8.84
N GLY A 18 9.94 -14.89 9.94
CA GLY A 18 9.35 -14.94 11.27
C GLY A 18 8.65 -16.27 11.55
N SER A 19 7.36 -16.23 11.85
CA SER A 19 6.53 -17.42 12.09
C SER A 19 5.89 -17.99 10.82
N LYS A 20 6.04 -17.32 9.66
CA LYS A 20 5.39 -17.67 8.40
C LYS A 20 6.36 -18.37 7.44
N THR A 21 5.80 -19.19 6.56
CA THR A 21 6.55 -19.80 5.45
C THR A 21 5.94 -19.34 4.13
N ILE A 22 6.74 -18.63 3.36
CA ILE A 22 6.38 -18.14 2.02
C ILE A 22 6.77 -19.24 1.01
N LYS A 23 5.89 -19.52 0.04
CA LYS A 23 6.05 -20.67 -0.88
C LYS A 23 7.29 -20.60 -1.78
N ASN A 24 7.80 -19.42 -2.06
CA ASN A 24 9.01 -19.19 -2.85
C ASN A 24 9.58 -17.79 -2.55
N ARG A 25 10.65 -17.39 -3.24
CA ARG A 25 11.37 -16.12 -3.01
C ARG A 25 11.04 -15.06 -4.07
N ILE A 26 9.88 -15.17 -4.69
CA ILE A 26 9.40 -14.21 -5.70
C ILE A 26 8.40 -13.28 -5.04
N GLU A 27 8.71 -12.01 -5.06
CA GLU A 27 7.79 -10.96 -4.66
C GLU A 27 7.28 -10.21 -5.89
N ALA A 28 5.97 -10.10 -5.99
CA ALA A 28 5.32 -9.14 -6.85
C ALA A 28 5.24 -7.82 -6.08
N ALA A 29 6.28 -6.99 -6.27
CA ALA A 29 6.45 -5.73 -5.58
C ALA A 29 5.23 -4.82 -5.74
N PRO A 30 5.00 -3.89 -4.78
CA PRO A 30 3.97 -2.90 -4.89
C PRO A 30 4.19 -2.05 -6.14
N ALA A 31 3.10 -1.66 -6.78
CA ALA A 31 3.12 -0.76 -7.91
C ALA A 31 1.91 0.15 -7.77
N LEU A 32 2.12 1.45 -7.95
CA LEU A 32 1.05 2.41 -8.04
C LEU A 32 0.12 1.98 -9.18
N PHE A 33 -1.15 1.77 -8.84
CA PHE A 33 -2.15 1.48 -9.85
C PHE A 33 -2.60 2.81 -10.45
N ALA A 34 -1.93 3.25 -11.51
CA ALA A 34 -2.28 4.49 -12.23
C ALA A 34 -3.72 4.48 -12.80
N PHE A 35 -4.51 3.47 -12.49
CA PHE A 35 -5.92 3.39 -12.87
C PHE A 35 -6.80 4.43 -12.16
N GLU A 36 -6.34 4.94 -11.04
CA GLU A 36 -6.98 6.04 -10.31
C GLU A 36 -7.01 7.33 -11.15
N HIS A 37 -6.09 7.49 -12.09
CA HIS A 37 -6.01 8.67 -12.96
C HIS A 37 -6.92 8.61 -14.19
N TYR A 38 -7.58 7.50 -14.47
CA TYR A 38 -8.49 7.35 -15.62
C TYR A 38 -9.96 7.62 -15.28
N ILE A 39 -10.22 8.47 -14.32
CA ILE A 39 -11.56 8.86 -13.85
C ILE A 39 -12.43 9.46 -14.97
N GLU A 40 -11.81 10.05 -15.98
CA GLU A 40 -12.52 10.63 -17.12
C GLU A 40 -13.19 9.59 -18.05
N LEU A 41 -12.81 8.33 -17.95
CA LEU A 41 -13.24 7.28 -18.87
C LEU A 41 -14.41 6.43 -18.36
N ASP A 42 -14.68 6.49 -17.05
CA ASP A 42 -15.79 5.75 -16.45
C ASP A 42 -16.26 6.49 -15.18
N PRO A 43 -17.49 7.03 -15.17
CA PRO A 43 -17.97 7.87 -14.06
C PRO A 43 -18.07 7.18 -12.71
N ASP A 44 -17.88 5.87 -12.61
CA ASP A 44 -17.73 5.16 -11.35
C ASP A 44 -17.05 3.77 -11.42
N PRO A 45 -16.03 3.54 -12.22
CA PRO A 45 -15.31 2.26 -12.09
C PRO A 45 -14.52 2.20 -10.80
N PHE A 46 -14.27 3.33 -10.19
CA PHE A 46 -13.33 3.45 -9.08
C PHE A 46 -13.85 4.32 -7.97
N GLY A 47 -15.13 4.64 -7.93
CA GLY A 47 -15.64 5.62 -6.97
C GLY A 47 -14.64 5.82 -5.86
N TYR A 48 -14.22 7.01 -5.58
CA TYR A 48 -13.17 7.38 -4.58
C TYR A 48 -13.24 6.64 -3.23
N THR A 49 -14.12 5.68 -3.15
CA THR A 49 -14.45 4.82 -2.01
C THR A 49 -13.90 3.40 -2.14
N THR A 50 -13.20 3.06 -3.23
CA THR A 50 -12.76 1.68 -3.46
C THR A 50 -11.23 1.61 -3.50
N PRO A 51 -10.57 1.06 -2.45
CA PRO A 51 -9.11 0.98 -2.37
C PRO A 51 -8.51 0.00 -3.38
N VAL A 52 -9.30 -0.96 -3.84
CA VAL A 52 -8.91 -1.95 -4.84
C VAL A 52 -10.01 -2.03 -5.90
N PRO A 53 -9.94 -1.22 -6.95
CA PRO A 53 -10.86 -1.31 -8.06
C PRO A 53 -10.73 -2.66 -8.79
N GLU A 54 -11.75 -3.05 -9.54
CA GLU A 54 -11.80 -4.35 -10.23
C GLU A 54 -10.53 -4.65 -11.04
N ARG A 55 -9.97 -3.64 -11.73
CA ARG A 55 -8.72 -3.83 -12.50
C ARG A 55 -7.52 -4.11 -11.61
N ALA A 56 -7.41 -3.42 -10.48
CA ALA A 56 -6.34 -3.67 -9.49
C ALA A 56 -6.50 -5.05 -8.87
N PHE A 57 -7.74 -5.45 -8.51
CA PHE A 57 -8.04 -6.79 -8.02
C PHE A 57 -7.59 -7.87 -9.00
N ARG A 58 -7.95 -7.74 -10.29
CA ARG A 58 -7.54 -8.70 -11.34
C ARG A 58 -6.04 -8.71 -11.59
N MET A 59 -5.36 -7.59 -11.44
CA MET A 59 -3.91 -7.55 -11.54
C MET A 59 -3.23 -8.25 -10.37
N LEU A 60 -3.70 -8.04 -9.14
CA LEU A 60 -3.21 -8.77 -7.97
C LEU A 60 -3.49 -10.27 -8.09
N GLU A 61 -4.67 -10.64 -8.58
CA GLU A 61 -5.02 -12.02 -8.88
C GLU A 61 -4.05 -12.64 -9.89
N ALA A 62 -3.76 -11.93 -10.99
CA ALA A 62 -2.83 -12.40 -12.00
C ALA A 62 -1.42 -12.62 -11.44
N LYS A 63 -0.93 -11.72 -10.58
CA LYS A 63 0.35 -11.86 -9.87
C LYS A 63 0.37 -13.10 -8.96
N ALA A 64 -0.69 -13.30 -8.17
CA ALA A 64 -0.83 -14.45 -7.27
C ALA A 64 -0.93 -15.77 -8.05
N LYS A 65 -1.80 -15.81 -9.08
CA LYS A 65 -1.98 -16.94 -10.01
C LYS A 65 -0.71 -17.25 -10.80
N GLY A 66 0.06 -16.22 -11.16
CA GLY A 66 1.36 -16.35 -11.84
C GLY A 66 2.45 -17.01 -10.98
N GLY A 67 2.19 -17.25 -9.70
CA GLY A 67 3.07 -18.02 -8.83
C GLY A 67 3.91 -17.21 -7.85
N ALA A 68 3.73 -15.89 -7.76
CA ALA A 68 4.43 -15.07 -6.76
C ALA A 68 4.23 -15.63 -5.35
N GLY A 69 5.29 -15.65 -4.56
CA GLY A 69 5.26 -16.04 -3.14
C GLY A 69 4.69 -14.93 -2.27
N ILE A 70 5.00 -13.69 -2.59
CA ILE A 70 4.44 -12.49 -1.96
C ILE A 70 3.73 -11.67 -3.04
N VAL A 71 2.56 -11.15 -2.72
CA VAL A 71 1.86 -10.15 -3.54
C VAL A 71 1.60 -8.94 -2.68
N CYS A 72 2.24 -7.83 -3.05
CA CYS A 72 2.11 -6.57 -2.32
C CYS A 72 1.14 -5.65 -3.05
N LEU A 73 0.18 -5.14 -2.29
CA LEU A 73 -0.68 -4.02 -2.67
C LEU A 73 0.02 -2.73 -2.21
N GLY A 74 0.26 -1.82 -3.06
CA GLY A 74 0.80 -0.51 -2.71
C GLY A 74 0.15 0.56 -3.55
N GLU A 75 0.23 1.77 -3.14
CA GLU A 75 0.69 2.29 -1.84
C GLU A 75 -0.51 2.96 -1.15
N LEU A 76 -0.60 2.90 0.16
CA LEU A 76 -1.74 3.45 0.89
C LEU A 76 -1.23 4.36 2.01
N SER A 77 -1.79 5.56 2.11
CA SER A 77 -1.44 6.48 3.19
C SER A 77 -2.19 6.13 4.47
N PRO A 78 -1.49 5.97 5.60
CA PRO A 78 -2.12 5.81 6.90
C PRO A 78 -2.65 7.13 7.49
N ASN A 79 -2.20 8.27 6.96
CA ASN A 79 -2.54 9.59 7.48
C ASN A 79 -3.03 10.53 6.38
N HIS A 80 -4.32 10.75 6.34
CA HIS A 80 -4.95 11.62 5.34
C HIS A 80 -4.63 13.11 5.51
N GLU A 81 -4.35 13.56 6.71
CA GLU A 81 -4.10 14.98 6.96
C GLU A 81 -2.80 15.46 6.34
N TYR A 82 -1.74 14.65 6.48
CA TYR A 82 -0.40 15.02 6.03
C TYR A 82 -0.01 14.42 4.68
N ASP A 83 -0.68 13.36 4.23
CA ASP A 83 -0.27 12.57 3.08
C ASP A 83 -1.14 12.78 1.83
N LYS A 84 -1.74 13.92 1.66
CA LYS A 84 -2.48 14.25 0.42
C LYS A 84 -1.54 14.38 -0.76
N ARG A 85 -1.20 13.26 -1.38
CA ARG A 85 -0.31 13.23 -2.54
C ARG A 85 -1.05 13.56 -3.83
N PHE A 86 -2.25 13.04 -3.97
CA PHE A 86 -3.09 13.26 -5.15
C PHE A 86 -4.50 13.65 -4.71
N PRO A 87 -5.19 14.52 -5.46
CA PRO A 87 -6.56 14.92 -5.12
C PRO A 87 -7.55 13.74 -5.17
N PHE A 88 -7.13 12.59 -5.65
CA PHE A 88 -7.97 11.45 -6.00
C PHE A 88 -7.55 10.12 -5.34
N GLU A 89 -6.65 10.15 -4.36
CA GLU A 89 -6.31 8.93 -3.63
C GLU A 89 -7.52 8.40 -2.86
N PRO A 90 -7.86 7.12 -3.02
CA PRO A 90 -8.91 6.51 -2.23
C PRO A 90 -8.51 6.55 -0.77
N TYR A 91 -9.30 7.27 0.00
CA TYR A 91 -9.08 7.39 1.42
C TYR A 91 -9.63 6.18 2.16
N LEU A 92 -8.76 5.49 2.90
CA LEU A 92 -9.15 4.39 3.76
C LEU A 92 -9.36 4.87 5.20
N ASP A 93 -10.54 4.62 5.73
CA ASP A 93 -10.77 4.76 7.16
C ASP A 93 -10.27 3.53 7.91
N PHE A 94 -9.03 3.57 8.35
CA PHE A 94 -8.42 2.50 9.14
C PHE A 94 -9.03 2.32 10.54
N THR A 95 -9.99 3.14 10.93
CA THR A 95 -10.74 2.98 12.17
C THR A 95 -12.00 2.14 11.99
N SER A 96 -12.54 2.08 10.77
CA SER A 96 -13.73 1.28 10.43
C SER A 96 -13.36 -0.15 10.03
N ARG A 97 -14.14 -1.12 10.45
CA ARG A 97 -14.00 -2.54 10.08
C ARG A 97 -15.30 -3.16 9.59
N SER A 98 -16.29 -2.34 9.33
CA SER A 98 -17.62 -2.78 8.92
C SER A 98 -18.12 -2.11 7.64
N ASP A 99 -17.25 -1.37 6.98
CA ASP A 99 -17.58 -0.70 5.72
C ASP A 99 -17.20 -1.54 4.50
N LYS A 100 -17.65 -1.08 3.35
CA LYS A 100 -17.37 -1.73 2.07
C LYS A 100 -15.87 -1.81 1.77
N GLN A 101 -15.08 -0.84 2.20
CA GLN A 101 -13.63 -0.80 1.98
C GLN A 101 -12.94 -1.94 2.72
N PHE A 102 -13.32 -2.18 3.97
CA PHE A 102 -12.79 -3.28 4.77
C PHE A 102 -13.11 -4.65 4.13
N GLU A 103 -14.35 -4.85 3.68
CA GLU A 103 -14.75 -6.11 3.05
C GLU A 103 -13.99 -6.34 1.72
N ILE A 104 -13.80 -5.32 0.89
CA ILE A 104 -13.01 -5.42 -0.35
C ILE A 104 -11.55 -5.81 -0.02
N MET A 105 -10.96 -5.20 0.99
CA MET A 105 -9.59 -5.52 1.40
C MET A 105 -9.47 -6.93 1.94
N LYS A 106 -10.47 -7.40 2.68
CA LYS A 106 -10.56 -8.77 3.16
C LYS A 106 -10.69 -9.77 2.00
N GLU A 107 -11.61 -9.55 1.08
CA GLU A 107 -11.77 -10.37 -0.12
C GLU A 107 -10.47 -10.43 -0.95
N THR A 108 -9.78 -9.30 -1.07
CA THR A 108 -8.50 -9.22 -1.77
C THR A 108 -7.43 -10.08 -1.09
N ALA A 109 -7.31 -10.02 0.23
CA ALA A 109 -6.37 -10.86 0.97
C ALA A 109 -6.72 -12.35 0.85
N GLU A 110 -8.00 -12.71 0.91
CA GLU A 110 -8.47 -14.08 0.74
C GLU A 110 -8.19 -14.61 -0.67
N MET A 111 -8.41 -13.79 -1.69
CA MET A 111 -8.08 -14.12 -3.08
C MET A 111 -6.58 -14.42 -3.22
N ILE A 112 -5.69 -13.55 -2.73
CA ILE A 112 -4.23 -13.75 -2.80
C ILE A 112 -3.85 -15.06 -2.10
N LYS A 113 -4.38 -15.32 -0.91
CA LYS A 113 -4.13 -16.55 -0.14
C LYS A 113 -4.64 -17.80 -0.84
N SER A 114 -5.73 -17.72 -1.60
CA SER A 114 -6.27 -18.86 -2.34
C SER A 114 -5.30 -19.46 -3.35
N TYR A 115 -4.34 -18.65 -3.83
CA TYR A 115 -3.23 -19.07 -4.68
C TYR A 115 -1.95 -19.44 -3.90
N GLY A 116 -2.04 -19.51 -2.58
CA GLY A 116 -0.89 -19.81 -1.71
C GLY A 116 0.15 -18.68 -1.66
N ALA A 117 -0.21 -17.46 -2.05
CA ALA A 117 0.65 -16.30 -1.92
C ALA A 117 0.41 -15.59 -0.58
N PHE A 118 1.43 -14.87 -0.13
CA PHE A 118 1.42 -14.08 1.10
C PHE A 118 0.92 -12.67 0.77
N PRO A 119 -0.24 -12.23 1.29
CA PRO A 119 -0.74 -10.89 1.05
C PRO A 119 -0.01 -9.88 1.91
N MET A 120 0.59 -8.87 1.30
CA MET A 120 1.29 -7.78 1.95
C MET A 120 0.74 -6.44 1.47
N GLY A 121 0.53 -5.50 2.39
CA GLY A 121 0.16 -4.12 2.07
C GLY A 121 1.34 -3.19 2.23
N GLU A 122 1.44 -2.16 1.40
CA GLU A 122 2.43 -1.11 1.55
C GLU A 122 1.79 0.14 2.14
N LEU A 123 2.44 0.68 3.17
CA LEU A 123 2.09 1.97 3.77
C LEU A 123 3.16 3.00 3.43
N LEU A 124 2.71 4.14 2.94
CA LEU A 124 3.54 5.27 2.53
C LEU A 124 3.12 6.52 3.31
N SER A 125 4.10 7.32 3.75
CA SER A 125 3.89 8.73 4.04
C SER A 125 4.56 9.56 2.95
N CYS A 126 3.82 10.50 2.36
CA CYS A 126 4.33 11.35 1.29
C CYS A 126 5.34 12.38 1.80
N GLY A 127 5.28 12.74 3.08
CA GLY A 127 6.22 13.65 3.69
C GLY A 127 6.39 14.94 2.87
N GLU A 128 7.65 15.23 2.55
CA GLU A 128 8.02 16.45 1.82
C GLU A 128 7.66 16.44 0.32
N ILE A 129 7.37 15.28 -0.26
CA ILE A 129 6.98 15.18 -1.67
C ILE A 129 5.48 15.34 -1.90
N LYS A 130 4.76 15.81 -0.91
CA LYS A 130 3.36 16.19 -1.07
C LYS A 130 3.24 17.20 -2.21
N THR A 131 2.55 16.82 -3.27
CA THR A 131 2.23 17.77 -4.33
C THR A 131 1.21 18.77 -3.79
N ASN A 132 1.60 20.04 -3.78
CA ASN A 132 0.74 21.11 -3.33
C ASN A 132 -0.37 21.35 -4.37
N ILE A 133 -1.54 20.77 -4.15
CA ILE A 133 -2.66 20.84 -5.07
C ILE A 133 -3.56 22.05 -4.72
N GLY A 134 -2.94 23.15 -4.39
CA GLY A 134 -3.67 24.40 -4.16
C GLY A 134 -4.52 24.42 -2.89
N ASP A 135 -4.31 23.50 -1.95
CA ASP A 135 -4.97 23.51 -0.65
C ASP A 135 -4.36 24.51 0.34
N GLY A 136 -3.24 25.13 -0.04
CA GLY A 136 -2.53 26.11 0.79
C GLY A 136 -1.80 25.49 1.99
N ILE A 137 -1.72 24.16 2.08
CA ILE A 137 -1.04 23.46 3.17
C ILE A 137 0.37 23.07 2.72
N ASN A 138 1.38 23.54 3.43
CA ASN A 138 2.75 23.15 3.16
C ASN A 138 2.98 21.65 3.44
N PRO A 139 3.82 20.99 2.65
CA PRO A 139 4.28 19.64 2.98
C PRO A 139 5.04 19.65 4.31
N LYS A 140 5.00 18.55 5.04
CA LYS A 140 5.73 18.38 6.28
C LYS A 140 6.79 17.29 6.16
N GLY A 141 7.92 17.51 6.80
CA GLY A 141 9.03 16.58 6.83
C GLY A 141 9.73 16.54 8.17
N PRO A 142 10.80 15.74 8.33
CA PRO A 142 11.54 15.67 9.60
C PRO A 142 12.28 16.96 9.94
N SER A 143 12.49 17.85 8.97
CA SER A 143 13.15 19.15 9.16
C SER A 143 12.59 20.17 8.17
N GLU A 144 12.61 21.43 8.60
CA GLU A 144 12.24 22.57 7.76
C GLU A 144 13.26 22.79 6.64
N LYS A 145 12.79 23.00 5.40
CA LYS A 145 13.64 23.33 4.25
C LYS A 145 12.84 23.89 3.08
N ASP A 146 13.54 24.61 2.21
CA ASP A 146 13.00 25.02 0.91
C ASP A 146 13.39 23.99 -0.16
N LEU A 147 12.45 23.67 -1.03
CA LEU A 147 12.67 22.74 -2.15
C LEU A 147 13.06 23.51 -3.43
N PRO A 148 13.72 22.86 -4.38
CA PRO A 148 14.14 23.49 -5.64
C PRO A 148 13.00 24.07 -6.49
N ASP A 149 11.77 23.58 -6.31
CA ASP A 149 10.57 24.08 -6.99
C ASP A 149 9.97 25.34 -6.33
N GLY A 150 10.59 25.82 -5.23
CA GLY A 150 10.16 26.99 -4.48
C GLY A 150 9.12 26.69 -3.40
N SER A 151 8.73 25.45 -3.20
CA SER A 151 7.86 25.07 -2.09
C SER A 151 8.63 25.00 -0.77
N HIS A 152 7.93 25.25 0.34
CA HIS A 152 8.47 25.22 1.69
C HIS A 152 7.98 23.99 2.43
N VAL A 153 8.90 23.22 3.01
CA VAL A 153 8.62 22.06 3.86
C VAL A 153 8.68 22.51 5.31
N GLU A 154 7.60 22.35 6.05
CA GLU A 154 7.56 22.58 7.49
C GLU A 154 8.09 21.37 8.25
N ALA A 155 8.77 21.60 9.39
CA ALA A 155 9.16 20.51 10.27
C ALA A 155 7.94 19.96 11.04
N PHE A 156 7.84 18.62 11.15
CA PHE A 156 6.92 18.01 12.09
C PHE A 156 7.29 18.36 13.53
N THR A 157 6.29 18.68 14.34
CA THR A 157 6.45 18.68 15.80
C THR A 157 6.58 17.25 16.32
N LYS A 158 7.09 17.12 17.54
CA LYS A 158 7.18 15.80 18.19
C LYS A 158 5.80 15.14 18.37
N GLU A 159 4.80 15.92 18.68
CA GLU A 159 3.40 15.48 18.85
C GLU A 159 2.84 14.97 17.52
N GLU A 160 3.08 15.66 16.42
CA GLU A 160 2.66 15.23 15.08
C GLU A 160 3.36 13.94 14.65
N ILE A 161 4.66 13.81 14.91
CA ILE A 161 5.40 12.55 14.64
C ILE A 161 4.80 11.38 15.42
N LEU A 162 4.45 11.58 16.70
CA LEU A 162 3.81 10.56 17.50
C LEU A 162 2.40 10.23 17.00
N SER A 163 1.65 11.21 16.51
CA SER A 163 0.36 10.98 15.87
C SER A 163 0.51 10.13 14.61
N CYS A 164 1.40 10.50 13.70
CA CYS A 164 1.68 9.70 12.50
C CYS A 164 2.07 8.26 12.85
N TYR A 165 2.89 8.06 13.87
CA TYR A 165 3.23 6.72 14.34
C TYR A 165 1.99 5.92 14.76
N GLN A 166 1.04 6.54 15.49
CA GLN A 166 -0.21 5.88 15.88
C GLN A 166 -1.09 5.54 14.68
N ASP A 167 -1.09 6.36 13.63
CA ASP A 167 -1.82 6.09 12.40
C ASP A 167 -1.26 4.85 11.70
N TYR A 168 0.07 4.71 11.62
CA TYR A 168 0.70 3.48 11.11
C TYR A 168 0.31 2.24 11.93
N VAL A 169 0.33 2.35 13.28
CA VAL A 169 -0.08 1.25 14.17
C VAL A 169 -1.55 0.88 13.94
N THR A 170 -2.40 1.88 13.76
CA THR A 170 -3.84 1.69 13.50
C THR A 170 -4.05 1.00 12.15
N ALA A 171 -3.39 1.46 11.09
CA ALA A 171 -3.44 0.84 9.78
C ALA A 171 -2.94 -0.61 9.81
N CYS A 172 -1.82 -0.90 10.46
CA CYS A 172 -1.29 -2.27 10.61
C CYS A 172 -2.31 -3.21 11.28
N LYS A 173 -2.96 -2.75 12.34
CA LYS A 173 -4.00 -3.54 13.04
C LYS A 173 -5.24 -3.75 12.18
N TRP A 174 -5.57 -2.78 11.36
CA TRP A 174 -6.68 -2.87 10.42
C TRP A 174 -6.39 -3.88 9.31
N PHE A 175 -5.20 -3.82 8.69
CA PHE A 175 -4.74 -4.81 7.71
C PHE A 175 -4.75 -6.22 8.29
N GLN A 176 -4.21 -6.37 9.51
CA GLN A 176 -4.22 -7.67 10.19
C GLN A 176 -5.64 -8.20 10.39
N ALA A 177 -6.59 -7.35 10.78
CA ALA A 177 -8.00 -7.72 10.93
C ALA A 177 -8.66 -8.10 9.60
N ALA A 178 -8.26 -7.45 8.49
CA ALA A 178 -8.70 -7.79 7.14
C ALA A 178 -7.98 -9.02 6.56
N GLY A 179 -7.14 -9.71 7.34
CA GLY A 179 -6.52 -10.96 6.93
C GLY A 179 -5.22 -10.83 6.15
N TRP A 180 -4.66 -9.62 6.06
CA TRP A 180 -3.32 -9.39 5.50
C TRP A 180 -2.27 -9.91 6.48
N GLU A 181 -1.15 -10.39 5.95
CA GLU A 181 -0.14 -11.10 6.75
C GLU A 181 1.17 -10.34 6.92
N GLY A 182 1.38 -9.31 6.14
CA GLY A 182 2.56 -8.43 6.21
C GLY A 182 2.26 -7.00 5.83
N ILE A 183 3.12 -6.10 6.30
CA ILE A 183 3.13 -4.69 5.92
C ILE A 183 4.53 -4.32 5.48
N MET A 184 4.64 -3.65 4.35
CA MET A 184 5.83 -2.97 3.88
C MET A 184 5.74 -1.50 4.28
N ILE A 185 6.77 -0.99 4.90
CA ILE A 185 6.91 0.45 5.17
C ILE A 185 7.74 1.04 4.04
N HIS A 186 7.11 1.88 3.24
CA HIS A 186 7.80 2.58 2.16
C HIS A 186 8.79 3.59 2.75
N SER A 187 10.04 3.44 2.39
CA SER A 187 11.14 4.31 2.85
C SER A 187 11.95 4.89 1.67
N GLY A 188 11.31 4.98 0.52
CA GLY A 188 11.87 5.56 -0.70
C GLY A 188 11.29 6.94 -1.01
N HIS A 189 11.89 7.60 -1.97
CA HIS A 189 11.41 8.83 -2.60
C HIS A 189 11.43 10.11 -1.72
N GLY A 190 12.09 10.10 -0.59
CA GLY A 190 12.25 11.29 0.27
C GLY A 190 11.53 11.24 1.58
#